data_f93b5e06612e9c00c60a0b69e4c594ec
#
_entry.id   f93b5e06612e9c00c60a0b69e4c594ec
#
_cell.length_a   1.000
_cell.length_b   1.000
_cell.length_c   1.000
_cell.angle_alpha   90.00
_cell.angle_beta   90.00
_cell.angle_gamma   90.00
#
_symmetry.space_group_name_H-M   'P 1'
#
loop_
_entity.id
_entity.type
_entity.pdbx_description
1 polymer ?
#
loop_
_entity_poly.entity_id
_entity_poly.type
_entity_poly.pdbx_seq_one_letter_code
_entity_poly.pdbx_strand_id
1 'polypeptide(L)'
;IPFMQQEQTGNTLVLCGDAPFIDSDTIRNALEQHVQEGNAVTVITALAENPKGYGRILRGDNGITCIVEEKDATEEQRRIREINSGAYWFRTADLITLLGGLTQNNAQGEYYLTDTIYLALHSGKRAGAYLSENPDVVLGANDRKGLLMLNTVARLAQIEKHLENGVAFTCTDGITITRDVEIGAGTEILPGTIIRGKTKIGANCVIGPNCLIENCEIKDGVRLNYVQAYQSVIEAGVKIGPFVHIRPNSHIMSGVKIGDFVEIKNSTIGENTAVAHLTYVGDSDVGKKVNFGCGTVTVNYDGIVKSRCEIGDNCFIGCNTNLIAPVKLGKAVYTAAGTTVTRDVPDYSLAIDRGVMQVKEGYTLRKLKGKL
;
A
#
# COMPACT_ATOMS: atom_id res chain seq x y z
N ILE A 1 -24.83 -0.33 -25.59
CA ILE A 1 -26.17 -0.62 -26.18
C ILE A 1 -26.21 -1.98 -26.91
N PRO A 2 -25.28 -2.36 -27.85
CA PRO A 2 -25.41 -3.63 -28.57
C PRO A 2 -25.47 -4.88 -27.67
N PHE A 3 -24.67 -4.94 -26.57
CA PHE A 3 -24.73 -6.02 -25.60
C PHE A 3 -26.07 -6.08 -24.86
N MET A 4 -26.59 -4.93 -24.42
CA MET A 4 -27.88 -4.82 -23.71
C MET A 4 -29.07 -5.14 -24.58
N GLN A 5 -28.98 -5.00 -25.91
CA GLN A 5 -30.02 -5.42 -26.84
C GLN A 5 -30.15 -6.95 -26.94
N GLN A 6 -29.10 -7.68 -26.64
CA GLN A 6 -29.09 -9.15 -26.59
C GLN A 6 -29.63 -9.68 -25.26
N GLU A 7 -29.32 -8.96 -24.16
CA GLU A 7 -29.71 -9.33 -22.79
C GLU A 7 -30.63 -8.26 -22.21
N GLN A 8 -31.93 -8.35 -22.52
CA GLN A 8 -32.93 -7.37 -22.05
C GLN A 8 -33.50 -7.69 -20.66
N THR A 9 -33.15 -8.83 -20.10
CA THR A 9 -33.63 -9.26 -18.78
C THR A 9 -32.71 -8.76 -17.66
N GLY A 10 -33.33 -8.53 -16.48
CA GLY A 10 -32.57 -8.14 -15.26
C GLY A 10 -32.37 -6.63 -15.11
N ASN A 11 -31.39 -6.27 -14.31
CA ASN A 11 -31.08 -4.89 -13.95
C ASN A 11 -29.63 -4.53 -14.30
N THR A 12 -29.43 -3.29 -14.73
CA THR A 12 -28.13 -2.74 -15.11
C THR A 12 -27.71 -1.68 -14.10
N LEU A 13 -26.55 -1.85 -13.51
CA LEU A 13 -25.88 -0.83 -12.70
C LEU A 13 -25.02 0.07 -13.59
N VAL A 14 -25.22 1.36 -13.48
CA VAL A 14 -24.37 2.39 -14.11
C VAL A 14 -23.59 3.10 -12.99
N LEU A 15 -22.28 3.16 -13.12
CA LEU A 15 -21.35 3.83 -12.19
C LEU A 15 -20.51 4.85 -12.94
N CYS A 16 -20.27 6.00 -12.33
CA CYS A 16 -19.29 6.97 -12.83
C CYS A 16 -17.87 6.54 -12.45
N GLY A 17 -16.94 6.63 -13.40
CA GLY A 17 -15.55 6.19 -13.20
C GLY A 17 -14.73 7.09 -12.26
N ASP A 18 -15.22 8.28 -11.95
CA ASP A 18 -14.61 9.30 -11.10
C ASP A 18 -15.17 9.34 -9.67
N ALA A 19 -16.15 8.48 -9.32
CA ALA A 19 -16.77 8.38 -7.99
C ALA A 19 -16.43 7.02 -7.32
N PRO A 20 -15.26 6.88 -6.69
CA PRO A 20 -14.74 5.57 -6.26
C PRO A 20 -15.27 5.07 -4.91
N PHE A 21 -16.08 5.85 -4.18
CA PHE A 21 -16.50 5.52 -2.80
C PHE A 21 -17.86 4.88 -2.68
N ILE A 22 -18.47 4.44 -3.78
CA ILE A 22 -19.71 3.68 -3.72
C ILE A 22 -19.37 2.27 -3.20
N ASP A 23 -19.87 1.95 -2.02
CA ASP A 23 -19.62 0.67 -1.36
C ASP A 23 -20.62 -0.42 -1.80
N SER A 24 -20.27 -1.68 -1.51
CA SER A 24 -21.06 -2.84 -1.92
C SER A 24 -22.42 -2.93 -1.23
N ASP A 25 -22.55 -2.42 -0.02
CA ASP A 25 -23.79 -2.46 0.74
C ASP A 25 -24.78 -1.43 0.20
N THR A 26 -24.30 -0.22 -0.10
CA THR A 26 -25.07 0.80 -0.82
C THR A 26 -25.60 0.27 -2.16
N ILE A 27 -24.74 -0.39 -2.95
CA ILE A 27 -25.14 -0.97 -4.25
C ILE A 27 -26.23 -2.05 -4.06
N ARG A 28 -26.08 -2.93 -3.08
CA ARG A 28 -27.02 -4.02 -2.79
C ARG A 28 -28.36 -3.49 -2.29
N ASN A 29 -28.35 -2.62 -1.30
CA ASN A 29 -29.56 -2.07 -0.71
C ASN A 29 -30.35 -1.24 -1.73
N ALA A 30 -29.66 -0.46 -2.57
CA ALA A 30 -30.29 0.27 -3.68
C ALA A 30 -30.92 -0.67 -4.72
N LEU A 31 -30.31 -1.83 -5.01
CA LEU A 31 -30.90 -2.85 -5.90
C LEU A 31 -32.14 -3.47 -5.27
N GLU A 32 -32.10 -3.80 -3.99
CA GLU A 32 -33.25 -4.37 -3.27
C GLU A 32 -34.45 -3.42 -3.32
N GLN A 33 -34.25 -2.14 -3.00
CA GLN A 33 -35.30 -1.12 -3.15
C GLN A 33 -35.78 -1.00 -4.60
N HIS A 34 -34.86 -0.97 -5.57
CA HIS A 34 -35.18 -0.88 -7.00
C HIS A 34 -36.14 -1.99 -7.45
N VAL A 35 -35.84 -3.23 -7.01
CA VAL A 35 -36.65 -4.41 -7.37
C VAL A 35 -37.98 -4.43 -6.62
N GLN A 36 -37.96 -4.17 -5.31
CA GLN A 36 -39.19 -4.18 -4.46
C GLN A 36 -40.22 -3.15 -4.94
N GLU A 37 -39.78 -1.95 -5.31
CA GLU A 37 -40.65 -0.88 -5.79
C GLU A 37 -41.04 -1.04 -7.27
N GLY A 38 -40.38 -1.95 -7.99
CA GLY A 38 -40.63 -2.15 -9.42
C GLY A 38 -40.23 -0.95 -10.28
N ASN A 39 -39.16 -0.27 -9.91
CA ASN A 39 -38.68 0.92 -10.59
C ASN A 39 -38.10 0.61 -11.97
N ALA A 40 -38.25 1.50 -12.90
CA ALA A 40 -37.53 1.49 -14.18
C ALA A 40 -36.13 2.05 -14.04
N VAL A 41 -35.96 3.01 -13.12
CA VAL A 41 -34.70 3.62 -12.75
C VAL A 41 -34.70 3.98 -11.26
N THR A 42 -33.57 3.75 -10.56
CA THR A 42 -33.33 4.20 -9.19
C THR A 42 -31.98 4.87 -9.13
N VAL A 43 -31.95 6.15 -8.77
CA VAL A 43 -30.70 6.89 -8.52
C VAL A 43 -30.22 6.65 -7.09
N ILE A 44 -28.92 6.49 -6.89
CA ILE A 44 -28.29 6.50 -5.58
C ILE A 44 -28.00 7.95 -5.22
N THR A 45 -28.40 8.38 -4.02
CA THR A 45 -28.27 9.77 -3.54
C THR A 45 -27.59 9.82 -2.19
N ALA A 46 -27.09 10.98 -1.80
CA ALA A 46 -26.63 11.25 -0.45
C ALA A 46 -26.90 12.69 -0.05
N LEU A 47 -26.80 12.96 1.26
CA LEU A 47 -26.87 14.31 1.81
C LEU A 47 -25.48 14.93 1.85
N ALA A 48 -25.25 16.00 1.09
CA ALA A 48 -24.01 16.76 1.12
C ALA A 48 -24.12 17.99 2.03
N GLU A 49 -23.04 18.27 2.78
CA GLU A 49 -22.93 19.54 3.52
C GLU A 49 -22.77 20.72 2.55
N ASN A 50 -21.97 20.54 1.51
CA ASN A 50 -21.82 21.49 0.43
C ASN A 50 -22.25 20.85 -0.90
N PRO A 51 -23.50 21.09 -1.35
CA PRO A 51 -24.04 20.46 -2.55
C PRO A 51 -23.58 21.12 -3.88
N LYS A 52 -22.75 22.15 -3.83
CA LYS A 52 -22.31 22.91 -5.01
C LYS A 52 -21.61 22.02 -6.04
N GLY A 53 -22.06 22.13 -7.29
CA GLY A 53 -21.49 21.40 -8.42
C GLY A 53 -22.16 20.06 -8.72
N TYR A 54 -23.11 19.62 -7.89
CA TYR A 54 -23.82 18.35 -8.08
C TYR A 54 -25.26 18.58 -8.61
N GLY A 55 -25.84 17.53 -9.19
CA GLY A 55 -27.28 17.50 -9.51
C GLY A 55 -28.12 17.40 -8.24
N ARG A 56 -29.19 18.17 -8.14
CA ARG A 56 -30.12 18.21 -6.99
C ARG A 56 -31.28 17.27 -7.19
N ILE A 57 -31.64 16.52 -6.15
CA ILE A 57 -32.79 15.62 -6.16
C ILE A 57 -34.04 16.43 -5.79
N LEU A 58 -34.98 16.53 -6.71
CA LEU A 58 -36.28 17.14 -6.44
C LEU A 58 -37.28 16.04 -6.07
N ARG A 59 -37.99 16.26 -4.93
CA ARG A 59 -39.01 15.33 -4.44
C ARG A 59 -40.39 16.03 -4.45
N GLY A 60 -41.40 15.27 -4.79
CA GLY A 60 -42.81 15.63 -4.61
C GLY A 60 -43.48 14.67 -3.63
N ASP A 61 -44.83 14.74 -3.56
CA ASP A 61 -45.61 13.92 -2.61
C ASP A 61 -45.46 12.41 -2.85
N ASN A 62 -45.12 11.98 -4.07
CA ASN A 62 -45.02 10.58 -4.48
C ASN A 62 -43.55 10.11 -4.71
N GLY A 63 -42.56 10.80 -4.15
CA GLY A 63 -41.14 10.45 -4.29
C GLY A 63 -40.36 11.40 -5.22
N ILE A 64 -39.33 10.88 -5.90
CA ILE A 64 -38.51 11.69 -6.79
C ILE A 64 -39.32 12.19 -8.01
N THR A 65 -39.11 13.46 -8.40
CA THR A 65 -39.74 14.06 -9.58
C THR A 65 -38.74 14.30 -10.72
N CYS A 66 -37.57 14.80 -10.41
CA CYS A 66 -36.50 14.99 -11.38
C CYS A 66 -35.17 15.23 -10.65
N ILE A 67 -34.09 15.24 -11.42
CA ILE A 67 -32.75 15.71 -11.00
C ILE A 67 -32.49 16.99 -11.80
N VAL A 68 -32.04 18.04 -11.11
CA VAL A 68 -31.69 19.32 -11.75
C VAL A 68 -30.20 19.57 -11.56
N GLU A 69 -29.49 19.68 -12.67
CA GLU A 69 -28.06 19.95 -12.66
C GLU A 69 -27.73 21.36 -12.12
N GLU A 70 -26.55 21.53 -11.51
CA GLU A 70 -26.13 22.79 -10.88
C GLU A 70 -26.35 24.03 -11.78
N LYS A 71 -26.05 23.90 -13.08
CA LYS A 71 -26.13 25.03 -14.02
C LYS A 71 -27.55 25.40 -14.41
N ASP A 72 -28.47 24.43 -14.32
CA ASP A 72 -29.88 24.59 -14.65
C ASP A 72 -30.74 24.90 -13.41
N ALA A 73 -30.16 24.79 -12.21
CA ALA A 73 -30.85 24.95 -10.94
C ALA A 73 -31.14 26.42 -10.57
N THR A 74 -32.37 26.67 -10.09
CA THR A 74 -32.74 27.97 -9.45
C THR A 74 -32.00 28.15 -8.10
N GLU A 75 -32.01 29.38 -7.57
CA GLU A 75 -31.44 29.69 -6.25
C GLU A 75 -32.07 28.86 -5.12
N GLU A 76 -33.36 28.56 -5.20
CA GLU A 76 -34.05 27.73 -4.23
C GLU A 76 -33.61 26.26 -4.36
N GLN A 77 -33.53 25.72 -5.57
CA GLN A 77 -33.11 24.37 -5.84
C GLN A 77 -31.65 24.13 -5.43
N ARG A 78 -30.76 25.12 -5.58
CA ARG A 78 -29.36 25.03 -5.14
C ARG A 78 -29.19 24.83 -3.65
N ARG A 79 -30.20 25.13 -2.81
CA ARG A 79 -30.19 24.91 -1.36
C ARG A 79 -30.51 23.48 -0.96
N ILE A 80 -31.03 22.67 -1.88
CA ILE A 80 -31.32 21.26 -1.64
C ILE A 80 -30.01 20.53 -1.39
N ARG A 81 -29.96 19.78 -0.28
CA ARG A 81 -28.78 19.04 0.17
C ARG A 81 -28.70 17.62 -0.34
N GLU A 82 -29.84 17.04 -0.80
CA GLU A 82 -29.84 15.72 -1.41
C GLU A 82 -29.36 15.83 -2.85
N ILE A 83 -28.27 15.12 -3.14
CA ILE A 83 -27.56 15.21 -4.40
C ILE A 83 -27.42 13.85 -5.09
N ASN A 84 -27.26 13.90 -6.40
CA ASN A 84 -27.01 12.76 -7.25
C ASN A 84 -25.58 12.26 -7.10
N SER A 85 -25.39 10.96 -6.88
CA SER A 85 -24.07 10.31 -6.83
C SER A 85 -23.49 9.97 -8.20
N GLY A 86 -24.30 10.05 -9.26
CA GLY A 86 -23.92 9.56 -10.59
C GLY A 86 -24.08 8.04 -10.74
N ALA A 87 -24.59 7.34 -9.73
CA ALA A 87 -24.84 5.90 -9.79
C ALA A 87 -26.32 5.57 -9.88
N TYR A 88 -26.66 4.63 -10.75
CA TYR A 88 -28.03 4.28 -11.05
C TYR A 88 -28.24 2.78 -11.21
N TRP A 89 -29.35 2.27 -10.71
CA TRP A 89 -29.92 1.00 -11.12
C TRP A 89 -31.02 1.24 -12.16
N PHE A 90 -30.97 0.50 -13.25
CA PHE A 90 -32.00 0.49 -14.29
C PHE A 90 -32.54 -0.92 -14.52
N ARG A 91 -33.83 -1.06 -14.75
CA ARG A 91 -34.29 -2.24 -15.43
C ARG A 91 -33.73 -2.21 -16.85
N THR A 92 -33.05 -3.26 -17.29
CA THR A 92 -32.24 -3.25 -18.52
C THR A 92 -33.08 -2.88 -19.77
N ALA A 93 -34.26 -3.45 -19.89
CA ALA A 93 -35.17 -3.14 -21.02
C ALA A 93 -35.60 -1.66 -21.04
N ASP A 94 -35.81 -1.07 -19.85
CA ASP A 94 -36.22 0.33 -19.75
C ASP A 94 -35.06 1.29 -20.06
N LEU A 95 -33.85 0.96 -19.65
CA LEU A 95 -32.65 1.77 -19.92
C LEU A 95 -32.45 2.02 -21.41
N ILE A 96 -32.61 0.97 -22.25
CA ILE A 96 -32.49 1.09 -23.73
C ILE A 96 -33.47 2.12 -24.27
N THR A 97 -34.72 2.05 -23.79
CA THR A 97 -35.77 2.98 -24.21
C THR A 97 -35.51 4.40 -23.73
N LEU A 98 -35.12 4.56 -22.46
CA LEU A 98 -34.87 5.87 -21.85
C LEU A 98 -33.69 6.59 -22.50
N LEU A 99 -32.60 5.87 -22.83
CA LEU A 99 -31.45 6.44 -23.53
C LEU A 99 -31.83 6.96 -24.93
N GLY A 100 -32.78 6.32 -25.62
CA GLY A 100 -33.29 6.77 -26.92
C GLY A 100 -34.11 8.05 -26.83
N GLY A 101 -34.64 8.40 -25.65
CA GLY A 101 -35.43 9.61 -25.41
C GLY A 101 -34.63 10.83 -24.94
N LEU A 102 -33.35 10.69 -24.68
CA LEU A 102 -32.52 11.80 -24.22
C LEU A 102 -32.33 12.87 -25.28
N THR A 103 -32.31 14.13 -24.85
CA THR A 103 -32.08 15.30 -25.70
C THR A 103 -30.92 16.15 -25.17
N GLN A 104 -30.47 17.10 -26.00
CA GLN A 104 -29.42 18.06 -25.62
C GLN A 104 -30.01 19.45 -25.24
N ASN A 105 -31.29 19.50 -24.90
CA ASN A 105 -31.96 20.75 -24.56
C ASN A 105 -31.73 21.15 -23.11
N ASN A 106 -30.49 21.51 -22.79
CA ASN A 106 -30.04 21.95 -21.45
C ASN A 106 -28.93 23.00 -21.57
N ALA A 107 -28.52 23.61 -20.46
CA ALA A 107 -27.53 24.71 -20.43
C ALA A 107 -26.16 24.32 -21.01
N GLN A 108 -25.82 23.02 -21.07
CA GLN A 108 -24.53 22.54 -21.57
C GLN A 108 -24.60 21.98 -23.00
N GLY A 109 -25.80 21.73 -23.54
CA GLY A 109 -25.97 21.08 -24.86
C GLY A 109 -25.52 19.63 -24.86
N GLU A 110 -25.59 18.93 -23.74
CA GLU A 110 -25.13 17.55 -23.54
C GLU A 110 -26.30 16.60 -23.28
N TYR A 111 -26.07 15.30 -23.44
CA TYR A 111 -27.05 14.29 -23.03
C TYR A 111 -26.88 14.00 -21.54
N TYR A 112 -27.87 14.37 -20.73
CA TYR A 112 -27.86 14.11 -19.29
C TYR A 112 -28.51 12.77 -18.96
N LEU A 113 -27.75 11.88 -18.33
CA LEU A 113 -28.31 10.62 -17.82
C LEU A 113 -29.37 10.88 -16.74
N THR A 114 -29.27 11.99 -16.01
CA THR A 114 -30.24 12.47 -15.01
C THR A 114 -31.64 12.66 -15.57
N ASP A 115 -31.77 13.00 -16.84
CA ASP A 115 -33.07 13.17 -17.51
C ASP A 115 -33.85 11.85 -17.62
N THR A 116 -33.21 10.70 -17.47
CA THR A 116 -33.89 9.39 -17.46
C THR A 116 -34.91 9.26 -16.33
N ILE A 117 -34.74 9.95 -15.20
CA ILE A 117 -35.75 9.99 -14.12
C ILE A 117 -37.01 10.64 -14.61
N TYR A 118 -36.88 11.83 -15.20
CA TYR A 118 -38.04 12.56 -15.78
C TYR A 118 -38.71 11.77 -16.88
N LEU A 119 -37.95 11.21 -17.80
CA LEU A 119 -38.47 10.40 -18.90
C LEU A 119 -39.21 9.14 -18.42
N ALA A 120 -38.69 8.46 -17.40
CA ALA A 120 -39.39 7.31 -16.82
C ALA A 120 -40.77 7.69 -16.27
N LEU A 121 -40.82 8.74 -15.46
CA LEU A 121 -42.07 9.21 -14.87
C LEU A 121 -43.10 9.66 -15.93
N HIS A 122 -42.66 10.40 -16.96
CA HIS A 122 -43.55 10.86 -18.04
C HIS A 122 -44.01 9.74 -18.96
N SER A 123 -43.30 8.63 -19.04
CA SER A 123 -43.75 7.42 -19.75
C SER A 123 -44.60 6.48 -18.88
N GLY A 124 -45.06 6.92 -17.71
CA GLY A 124 -45.90 6.15 -16.79
C GLY A 124 -45.15 5.05 -16.03
N LYS A 125 -43.83 5.07 -16.06
CA LYS A 125 -42.97 4.14 -15.30
C LYS A 125 -42.65 4.71 -13.93
N ARG A 126 -42.17 3.84 -12.99
CA ARG A 126 -41.76 4.26 -11.66
C ARG A 126 -40.29 4.63 -11.68
N ALA A 127 -39.93 5.68 -10.97
CA ALA A 127 -38.55 6.06 -10.68
C ALA A 127 -38.37 6.20 -9.15
N GLY A 128 -37.20 5.78 -8.65
CA GLY A 128 -36.85 5.83 -7.23
C GLY A 128 -35.55 6.60 -6.97
N ALA A 129 -35.35 6.94 -5.70
CA ALA A 129 -34.11 7.50 -5.20
C ALA A 129 -33.75 6.81 -3.89
N TYR A 130 -32.66 6.10 -3.86
CA TYR A 130 -32.09 5.45 -2.68
C TYR A 130 -31.14 6.41 -1.98
N LEU A 131 -31.50 6.85 -0.77
CA LEU A 131 -30.61 7.69 0.05
C LEU A 131 -29.62 6.81 0.79
N SER A 132 -28.34 6.91 0.44
CA SER A 132 -27.25 6.20 1.08
C SER A 132 -26.99 6.75 2.51
N GLU A 133 -26.74 5.87 3.44
CA GLU A 133 -26.24 6.23 4.78
C GLU A 133 -24.78 6.68 4.74
N ASN A 134 -24.01 6.25 3.74
CA ASN A 134 -22.64 6.68 3.51
C ASN A 134 -22.63 7.99 2.68
N PRO A 135 -22.25 9.13 3.28
CA PRO A 135 -22.21 10.40 2.55
C PRO A 135 -21.11 10.47 1.49
N ASP A 136 -20.09 9.61 1.58
CA ASP A 136 -18.93 9.64 0.70
C ASP A 136 -19.23 9.07 -0.70
N VAL A 137 -20.36 8.38 -0.89
CA VAL A 137 -20.75 7.79 -2.18
C VAL A 137 -20.86 8.80 -3.34
N VAL A 138 -20.98 10.08 -3.01
CA VAL A 138 -21.07 11.19 -3.99
C VAL A 138 -19.71 11.83 -4.30
N LEU A 139 -18.66 11.45 -3.56
CA LEU A 139 -17.35 12.06 -3.73
C LEU A 139 -16.71 11.62 -5.04
N GLY A 140 -16.47 12.59 -5.91
CA GLY A 140 -15.82 12.42 -7.20
C GLY A 140 -14.65 13.40 -7.41
N ALA A 141 -13.79 13.12 -8.38
CA ALA A 141 -12.66 13.98 -8.72
C ALA A 141 -12.64 14.35 -10.19
N ASN A 142 -12.90 15.61 -10.49
CA ASN A 142 -12.81 16.20 -11.84
C ASN A 142 -11.44 16.84 -12.09
N ASP A 143 -10.61 17.02 -11.07
CA ASP A 143 -9.31 17.64 -11.15
C ASP A 143 -8.31 17.03 -10.13
N ARG A 144 -7.06 17.47 -10.18
CA ARG A 144 -6.00 17.01 -9.27
C ARG A 144 -6.25 17.38 -7.80
N LYS A 145 -6.96 18.47 -7.55
CA LYS A 145 -7.30 18.90 -6.19
C LYS A 145 -8.38 17.97 -5.61
N GLY A 146 -9.41 17.66 -6.39
CA GLY A 146 -10.41 16.65 -6.05
C GLY A 146 -9.77 15.29 -5.77
N LEU A 147 -8.87 14.83 -6.65
CA LEU A 147 -8.15 13.57 -6.44
C LEU A 147 -7.32 13.56 -5.15
N LEU A 148 -6.65 14.66 -4.79
CA LEU A 148 -5.94 14.78 -3.52
C LEU A 148 -6.89 14.65 -2.32
N MET A 149 -8.08 15.27 -2.42
CA MET A 149 -9.12 15.14 -1.39
C MET A 149 -9.59 13.71 -1.25
N LEU A 150 -9.91 13.02 -2.35
CA LEU A 150 -10.31 11.60 -2.33
C LEU A 150 -9.22 10.71 -1.71
N ASN A 151 -7.95 10.90 -2.07
CA ASN A 151 -6.84 10.18 -1.46
C ASN A 151 -6.77 10.40 0.06
N THR A 152 -7.07 11.61 0.52
CA THR A 152 -7.09 11.93 1.96
C THR A 152 -8.22 11.19 2.67
N VAL A 153 -9.42 11.20 2.11
CA VAL A 153 -10.58 10.46 2.64
C VAL A 153 -10.26 8.96 2.70
N ALA A 154 -9.79 8.37 1.59
CA ALA A 154 -9.43 6.95 1.53
C ALA A 154 -8.36 6.58 2.58
N ARG A 155 -7.34 7.42 2.75
CA ARG A 155 -6.28 7.24 3.74
C ARG A 155 -6.82 7.23 5.16
N LEU A 156 -7.64 8.20 5.51
CA LEU A 156 -8.22 8.31 6.84
C LEU A 156 -9.17 7.16 7.15
N ALA A 157 -9.98 6.73 6.20
CA ALA A 157 -10.86 5.57 6.37
C ALA A 157 -10.08 4.27 6.65
N GLN A 158 -8.91 4.07 6.00
CA GLN A 158 -8.06 2.93 6.34
C GLN A 158 -7.44 3.03 7.74
N ILE A 159 -7.04 4.22 8.17
CA ILE A 159 -6.51 4.44 9.53
C ILE A 159 -7.60 4.16 10.57
N GLU A 160 -8.82 4.67 10.37
CA GLU A 160 -9.96 4.44 11.25
C GLU A 160 -10.29 2.95 11.38
N LYS A 161 -10.37 2.22 10.28
CA LYS A 161 -10.54 0.77 10.26
C LYS A 161 -9.50 0.04 11.14
N HIS A 162 -8.23 0.46 11.07
CA HIS A 162 -7.18 -0.16 11.88
C HIS A 162 -7.23 0.27 13.34
N LEU A 163 -7.65 1.51 13.67
CA LEU A 163 -7.91 1.95 15.03
C LEU A 163 -8.98 1.09 15.71
N GLU A 164 -10.11 0.83 15.01
CA GLU A 164 -11.17 -0.05 15.49
C GLU A 164 -10.69 -1.48 15.74
N ASN A 165 -9.71 -1.95 14.99
CA ASN A 165 -9.06 -3.25 15.15
C ASN A 165 -7.93 -3.27 16.20
N GLY A 166 -7.78 -2.21 17.00
CA GLY A 166 -6.82 -2.14 18.10
C GLY A 166 -5.38 -1.82 17.69
N VAL A 167 -5.17 -1.21 16.54
CA VAL A 167 -3.87 -0.66 16.11
C VAL A 167 -3.72 0.76 16.66
N ALA A 168 -2.55 1.09 17.19
CA ALA A 168 -2.26 2.40 17.74
C ALA A 168 -1.55 3.31 16.72
N PHE A 169 -1.89 4.60 16.75
CA PHE A 169 -1.23 5.65 15.96
C PHE A 169 -0.91 6.83 16.86
N THR A 170 0.37 7.20 16.98
CA THR A 170 0.78 8.39 17.76
C THR A 170 0.32 9.68 17.06
N CYS A 171 0.42 9.72 15.74
CA CYS A 171 -0.21 10.71 14.86
C CYS A 171 -0.37 10.10 13.47
N THR A 172 -1.14 10.75 12.60
CA THR A 172 -1.46 10.22 11.27
C THR A 172 -0.63 10.87 10.14
N ASP A 173 0.33 11.73 10.49
CA ASP A 173 1.10 12.49 9.51
C ASP A 173 1.98 11.59 8.63
N GLY A 174 1.77 11.68 7.32
CA GLY A 174 2.49 10.90 6.33
C GLY A 174 2.24 9.39 6.36
N ILE A 175 1.33 8.89 7.21
CA ILE A 175 0.96 7.48 7.23
C ILE A 175 0.03 7.19 6.06
N THR A 176 0.37 6.13 5.31
CA THR A 176 -0.46 5.61 4.22
C THR A 176 -0.55 4.09 4.34
N ILE A 177 -1.76 3.57 4.46
CA ILE A 177 -2.04 2.12 4.52
C ILE A 177 -3.02 1.80 3.39
N THR A 178 -2.66 0.86 2.51
CA THR A 178 -3.57 0.47 1.42
C THR A 178 -4.58 -0.58 1.88
N ARG A 179 -5.64 -0.76 1.10
CA ARG A 179 -6.84 -1.55 1.45
C ARG A 179 -6.55 -3.00 1.85
N ASP A 180 -5.57 -3.65 1.18
CA ASP A 180 -5.28 -5.08 1.33
C ASP A 180 -4.28 -5.39 2.46
N VAL A 181 -3.91 -4.36 3.24
CA VAL A 181 -3.01 -4.50 4.39
C VAL A 181 -3.79 -5.02 5.60
N GLU A 182 -3.20 -5.99 6.29
CA GLU A 182 -3.69 -6.54 7.55
C GLU A 182 -2.71 -6.21 8.67
N ILE A 183 -3.20 -5.71 9.83
CA ILE A 183 -2.36 -5.36 10.98
C ILE A 183 -3.00 -5.93 12.25
N GLY A 184 -2.20 -6.66 13.03
CA GLY A 184 -2.63 -7.26 14.30
C GLY A 184 -2.76 -6.22 15.42
N ALA A 185 -3.66 -6.52 16.37
CA ALA A 185 -3.93 -5.65 17.52
C ALA A 185 -2.69 -5.42 18.40
N GLY A 186 -2.64 -4.26 19.08
CA GLY A 186 -1.51 -3.84 19.91
C GLY A 186 -0.28 -3.37 19.11
N THR A 187 -0.35 -3.39 17.77
CA THR A 187 0.72 -2.85 16.91
C THR A 187 0.59 -1.33 16.86
N GLU A 188 1.73 -0.64 16.94
CA GLU A 188 1.85 0.81 16.83
C GLU A 188 2.50 1.20 15.49
N ILE A 189 1.84 2.11 14.76
CA ILE A 189 2.33 2.67 13.50
C ILE A 189 2.77 4.12 13.74
N LEU A 190 4.03 4.42 13.43
CA LEU A 190 4.64 5.71 13.65
C LEU A 190 4.64 6.58 12.37
N PRO A 191 4.76 7.92 12.51
CA PRO A 191 4.65 8.88 11.42
C PRO A 191 5.53 8.58 10.19
N GLY A 192 5.06 9.01 9.00
CA GLY A 192 5.79 8.86 7.75
C GLY A 192 5.85 7.44 7.21
N THR A 193 5.13 6.50 7.81
CA THR A 193 5.16 5.08 7.43
C THR A 193 4.17 4.78 6.31
N ILE A 194 4.64 4.10 5.27
CA ILE A 194 3.86 3.68 4.12
C ILE A 194 3.81 2.15 4.09
N ILE A 195 2.60 1.58 4.15
CA ILE A 195 2.37 0.13 4.12
C ILE A 195 1.41 -0.18 2.97
N ARG A 196 1.83 -1.02 2.04
CA ARG A 196 1.05 -1.27 0.82
C ARG A 196 1.15 -2.71 0.31
N GLY A 197 0.34 -3.00 -0.71
CA GLY A 197 0.24 -4.33 -1.30
C GLY A 197 -0.37 -5.34 -0.34
N LYS A 198 -0.11 -6.62 -0.56
CA LYS A 198 -0.59 -7.72 0.29
C LYS A 198 0.30 -7.90 1.52
N THR A 199 0.48 -6.83 2.31
CA THR A 199 1.32 -6.84 3.51
C THR A 199 0.51 -7.29 4.72
N LYS A 200 1.08 -8.21 5.51
CA LYS A 200 0.53 -8.67 6.78
C LYS A 200 1.50 -8.37 7.91
N ILE A 201 1.03 -7.70 8.94
CA ILE A 201 1.79 -7.35 10.15
C ILE A 201 1.10 -8.00 11.35
N GLY A 202 1.87 -8.71 12.16
CA GLY A 202 1.40 -9.38 13.37
C GLY A 202 1.05 -8.41 14.50
N ALA A 203 0.82 -8.97 15.67
CA ALA A 203 0.45 -8.24 16.87
C ALA A 203 1.66 -7.67 17.62
N ASN A 204 1.44 -6.60 18.41
CA ASN A 204 2.43 -6.00 19.31
C ASN A 204 3.74 -5.57 18.61
N CYS A 205 3.67 -5.19 17.35
CA CYS A 205 4.79 -4.62 16.59
C CYS A 205 4.92 -3.11 16.84
N VAL A 206 6.10 -2.57 16.52
CA VAL A 206 6.32 -1.11 16.41
C VAL A 206 6.92 -0.83 15.04
N ILE A 207 6.16 -0.16 14.19
CA ILE A 207 6.50 0.04 12.77
C ILE A 207 6.66 1.53 12.47
N GLY A 208 7.86 1.91 12.12
CA GLY A 208 8.22 3.30 11.85
C GLY A 208 9.18 3.89 12.88
N PRO A 209 9.48 5.22 12.81
CA PRO A 209 8.98 6.12 11.78
C PRO A 209 9.59 5.86 10.40
N ASN A 210 8.99 6.47 9.35
CA ASN A 210 9.55 6.52 7.99
C ASN A 210 9.91 5.15 7.41
N CYS A 211 9.03 4.15 7.58
CA CYS A 211 9.16 2.85 6.94
C CYS A 211 8.38 2.80 5.63
N LEU A 212 8.90 2.07 4.65
CA LEU A 212 8.18 1.69 3.42
C LEU A 212 8.16 0.17 3.33
N ILE A 213 6.96 -0.41 3.44
CA ILE A 213 6.77 -1.85 3.51
C ILE A 213 5.79 -2.28 2.42
N GLU A 214 6.20 -3.22 1.58
CA GLU A 214 5.39 -3.67 0.45
C GLU A 214 5.45 -5.19 0.26
N ASN A 215 4.28 -5.83 0.22
CA ASN A 215 4.13 -7.27 0.00
C ASN A 215 4.97 -8.13 0.97
N CYS A 216 5.03 -7.74 2.24
CA CYS A 216 5.80 -8.42 3.29
C CYS A 216 4.88 -9.19 4.25
N GLU A 217 5.44 -10.24 4.84
CA GLU A 217 4.85 -10.92 5.99
C GLU A 217 5.71 -10.66 7.22
N ILE A 218 5.17 -9.93 8.19
CA ILE A 218 5.86 -9.51 9.42
C ILE A 218 5.13 -10.15 10.60
N LYS A 219 5.84 -10.93 11.38
CA LYS A 219 5.28 -11.65 12.54
C LYS A 219 5.24 -10.77 13.80
N ASP A 220 4.80 -11.34 14.91
CA ASP A 220 4.54 -10.62 16.14
C ASP A 220 5.79 -10.02 16.79
N GLY A 221 5.63 -8.89 17.47
CA GLY A 221 6.67 -8.25 18.29
C GLY A 221 7.85 -7.66 17.52
N VAL A 222 7.74 -7.52 16.22
CA VAL A 222 8.78 -6.94 15.35
C VAL A 222 8.88 -5.42 15.56
N ARG A 223 10.12 -4.91 15.52
CA ARG A 223 10.39 -3.47 15.57
C ARG A 223 11.17 -3.03 14.34
N LEU A 224 10.59 -2.13 13.56
CA LEU A 224 11.18 -1.53 12.35
C LEU A 224 11.31 -0.02 12.54
N ASN A 225 12.45 0.53 12.11
CA ASN A 225 12.74 1.96 12.23
C ASN A 225 13.55 2.42 11.01
N TYR A 226 13.02 3.34 10.19
CA TYR A 226 13.62 3.77 8.92
C TYR A 226 14.00 2.60 8.00
N VAL A 227 13.06 1.70 7.75
CA VAL A 227 13.27 0.47 6.98
C VAL A 227 12.52 0.55 5.66
N GLN A 228 13.17 0.11 4.58
CA GLN A 228 12.50 -0.26 3.35
C GLN A 228 12.50 -1.79 3.23
N ALA A 229 11.33 -2.41 3.12
CA ALA A 229 11.18 -3.86 3.01
C ALA A 229 10.20 -4.24 1.91
N TYR A 230 10.63 -5.18 1.08
CA TYR A 230 9.88 -5.63 -0.09
C TYR A 230 9.83 -7.15 -0.17
N GLN A 231 8.65 -7.72 -0.44
CA GLN A 231 8.43 -9.15 -0.80
C GLN A 231 9.27 -10.11 0.06
N SER A 232 9.22 -9.93 1.39
CA SER A 232 10.08 -10.63 2.34
C SER A 232 9.30 -11.08 3.57
N VAL A 233 9.86 -12.06 4.29
CA VAL A 233 9.32 -12.56 5.55
C VAL A 233 10.21 -12.12 6.69
N ILE A 234 9.61 -11.54 7.74
CA ILE A 234 10.29 -11.09 8.96
C ILE A 234 9.61 -11.78 10.14
N GLU A 235 10.34 -12.69 10.76
CA GLU A 235 9.84 -13.52 11.87
C GLU A 235 9.76 -12.76 13.21
N ALA A 236 9.15 -13.40 14.19
CA ALA A 236 8.82 -12.79 15.47
C ALA A 236 10.03 -12.23 16.23
N GLY A 237 9.84 -11.09 16.89
CA GLY A 237 10.82 -10.46 17.78
C GLY A 237 12.04 -9.87 17.09
N VAL A 238 12.06 -9.79 15.78
CA VAL A 238 13.12 -9.18 14.97
C VAL A 238 13.17 -7.67 15.21
N LYS A 239 14.39 -7.11 15.21
CA LYS A 239 14.64 -5.66 15.34
C LYS A 239 15.47 -5.19 14.16
N ILE A 240 14.97 -4.24 13.38
CA ILE A 240 15.63 -3.72 12.17
C ILE A 240 15.64 -2.19 12.18
N GLY A 241 16.78 -1.64 11.83
CA GLY A 241 16.96 -0.20 11.60
C GLY A 241 17.95 0.48 12.55
N PRO A 242 18.24 1.78 12.32
CA PRO A 242 17.69 2.57 11.20
C PRO A 242 18.43 2.35 9.87
N PHE A 243 17.84 2.90 8.78
CA PHE A 243 18.42 2.94 7.43
C PHE A 243 18.79 1.58 6.86
N VAL A 244 17.84 0.65 6.89
CA VAL A 244 17.99 -0.71 6.39
C VAL A 244 17.15 -0.96 5.15
N HIS A 245 17.71 -1.70 4.20
CA HIS A 245 17.00 -2.13 3.00
C HIS A 245 16.89 -3.66 2.95
N ILE A 246 15.69 -4.19 3.13
CA ILE A 246 15.36 -5.60 2.96
C ILE A 246 14.76 -5.77 1.56
N ARG A 247 15.54 -6.36 0.68
CA ARG A 247 15.15 -6.58 -0.73
C ARG A 247 14.37 -7.88 -0.89
N PRO A 248 13.69 -8.05 -2.04
CA PRO A 248 12.85 -9.22 -2.28
C PRO A 248 13.53 -10.56 -2.04
N ASN A 249 12.70 -11.55 -1.67
CA ASN A 249 13.09 -12.93 -1.38
C ASN A 249 14.05 -13.06 -0.18
N SER A 250 13.91 -12.18 0.81
CA SER A 250 14.67 -12.29 2.05
C SER A 250 13.82 -12.87 3.17
N HIS A 251 14.41 -13.76 3.98
CA HIS A 251 13.78 -14.36 5.13
C HIS A 251 14.61 -14.07 6.38
N ILE A 252 14.09 -13.23 7.25
CA ILE A 252 14.75 -12.82 8.48
C ILE A 252 14.12 -13.60 9.63
N MET A 253 14.87 -14.54 10.20
CA MET A 253 14.36 -15.45 11.23
C MET A 253 14.25 -14.79 12.61
N SER A 254 13.60 -15.48 13.53
CA SER A 254 13.27 -14.95 14.86
C SER A 254 14.48 -14.43 15.64
N GLY A 255 14.30 -13.30 16.33
CA GLY A 255 15.29 -12.71 17.22
C GLY A 255 16.50 -12.07 16.52
N VAL A 256 16.53 -12.02 15.21
CA VAL A 256 17.58 -11.36 14.43
C VAL A 256 17.61 -9.85 14.73
N LYS A 257 18.82 -9.28 14.74
CA LYS A 257 19.07 -7.85 14.90
C LYS A 257 19.83 -7.33 13.68
N ILE A 258 19.23 -6.35 12.97
CA ILE A 258 19.86 -5.68 11.83
C ILE A 258 19.94 -4.20 12.17
N GLY A 259 21.16 -3.67 12.14
CA GLY A 259 21.42 -2.26 12.50
C GLY A 259 21.66 -1.37 11.28
N ASP A 260 22.44 -0.31 11.49
CA ASP A 260 22.52 0.85 10.60
C ASP A 260 23.18 0.54 9.25
N PHE A 261 22.57 1.05 8.17
CA PHE A 261 23.11 1.00 6.80
C PHE A 261 23.39 -0.43 6.31
N VAL A 262 22.46 -1.34 6.59
CA VAL A 262 22.55 -2.73 6.14
C VAL A 262 21.61 -2.98 4.97
N GLU A 263 22.08 -3.72 3.97
CA GLU A 263 21.26 -4.22 2.88
C GLU A 263 21.26 -5.76 2.89
N ILE A 264 20.06 -6.35 2.90
CA ILE A 264 19.86 -7.81 2.78
C ILE A 264 19.11 -8.07 1.45
N LYS A 265 19.59 -9.02 0.66
CA LYS A 265 19.00 -9.34 -0.63
C LYS A 265 18.97 -10.85 -0.87
N ASN A 266 17.79 -11.39 -1.19
CA ASN A 266 17.61 -12.81 -1.58
C ASN A 266 18.39 -13.77 -0.67
N SER A 267 18.22 -13.58 0.66
CA SER A 267 19.03 -14.26 1.69
C SER A 267 18.19 -14.72 2.86
N THR A 268 18.58 -15.83 3.46
CA THR A 268 18.04 -16.29 4.74
C THR A 268 19.01 -15.89 5.84
N ILE A 269 18.51 -15.17 6.87
CA ILE A 269 19.29 -14.81 8.06
C ILE A 269 18.78 -15.63 9.25
N GLY A 270 19.57 -16.55 9.73
CA GLY A 270 19.19 -17.50 10.78
C GLY A 270 18.98 -16.87 12.15
N GLU A 271 18.29 -17.60 13.01
CA GLU A 271 17.82 -17.16 14.32
C GLU A 271 18.91 -16.50 15.18
N ASN A 272 18.56 -15.41 15.85
CA ASN A 272 19.44 -14.68 16.79
C ASN A 272 20.76 -14.20 16.18
N THR A 273 20.85 -14.10 14.86
CA THR A 273 21.99 -13.52 14.14
C THR A 273 21.97 -12.01 14.25
N ALA A 274 23.17 -11.40 14.32
CA ALA A 274 23.36 -9.96 14.37
C ALA A 274 24.12 -9.46 13.13
N VAL A 275 23.52 -8.50 12.41
CA VAL A 275 24.12 -7.80 11.27
C VAL A 275 24.01 -6.30 11.57
N ALA A 276 24.96 -5.78 12.33
CA ALA A 276 24.74 -4.53 13.05
C ALA A 276 25.12 -3.26 12.26
N HIS A 277 26.10 -3.29 11.36
CA HIS A 277 26.67 -2.06 10.79
C HIS A 277 27.19 -2.22 9.35
N LEU A 278 26.83 -1.29 8.44
CA LEU A 278 27.46 -1.08 7.12
C LEU A 278 27.77 -2.38 6.37
N THR A 279 26.78 -3.25 6.22
CA THR A 279 27.00 -4.62 5.75
C THR A 279 26.08 -4.91 4.56
N TYR A 280 26.61 -5.58 3.54
CA TYR A 280 25.83 -6.14 2.44
C TYR A 280 25.80 -7.66 2.54
N VAL A 281 24.60 -8.24 2.66
CA VAL A 281 24.37 -9.69 2.61
C VAL A 281 23.44 -10.01 1.44
N GLY A 282 24.01 -10.45 0.35
CA GLY A 282 23.27 -10.81 -0.87
C GLY A 282 23.46 -12.26 -1.25
N ASP A 283 22.37 -12.89 -1.72
CA ASP A 283 22.37 -14.29 -2.19
C ASP A 283 23.08 -15.25 -1.19
N SER A 284 22.64 -15.23 0.08
CA SER A 284 23.33 -15.95 1.17
C SER A 284 22.38 -16.76 2.04
N ASP A 285 22.87 -17.91 2.52
CA ASP A 285 22.21 -18.72 3.54
C ASP A 285 23.04 -18.65 4.83
N VAL A 286 22.55 -17.88 5.79
CA VAL A 286 23.24 -17.61 7.05
C VAL A 286 22.60 -18.41 8.18
N GLY A 287 23.39 -19.14 8.89
CA GLY A 287 23.01 -19.93 10.07
C GLY A 287 22.60 -19.03 11.25
N LYS A 288 22.31 -19.68 12.36
CA LYS A 288 21.89 -19.03 13.60
C LYS A 288 23.07 -18.54 14.45
N LYS A 289 22.80 -17.49 15.23
CA LYS A 289 23.78 -16.90 16.17
C LYS A 289 25.10 -16.47 15.50
N VAL A 290 25.02 -16.04 14.24
CA VAL A 290 26.16 -15.46 13.52
C VAL A 290 26.29 -14.00 13.89
N ASN A 291 27.51 -13.53 14.04
CA ASN A 291 27.81 -12.11 14.26
C ASN A 291 28.60 -11.56 13.07
N PHE A 292 28.03 -10.56 12.39
CA PHE A 292 28.71 -9.85 11.31
C PHE A 292 29.42 -8.60 11.85
N GLY A 293 30.69 -8.50 11.56
CA GLY A 293 31.46 -7.29 11.79
C GLY A 293 31.14 -6.22 10.74
N CYS A 294 31.36 -4.96 11.13
CA CYS A 294 31.14 -3.80 10.28
C CYS A 294 31.88 -3.91 8.93
N GLY A 295 31.25 -3.53 7.83
CA GLY A 295 31.85 -3.51 6.50
C GLY A 295 31.98 -4.88 5.83
N THR A 296 31.32 -5.90 6.34
CA THR A 296 31.30 -7.22 5.69
C THR A 296 30.50 -7.16 4.40
N VAL A 297 31.03 -7.81 3.35
CA VAL A 297 30.38 -7.88 2.02
C VAL A 297 30.38 -9.32 1.54
N THR A 298 29.21 -9.83 1.15
CA THR A 298 29.10 -11.02 0.32
C THR A 298 29.25 -10.62 -1.14
N VAL A 299 30.37 -11.01 -1.77
CA VAL A 299 30.66 -10.68 -3.18
C VAL A 299 29.98 -11.74 -4.04
N ASN A 300 28.70 -11.56 -4.27
CA ASN A 300 27.79 -12.55 -4.87
C ASN A 300 27.68 -12.48 -6.40
N TYR A 301 28.40 -11.54 -7.06
CA TYR A 301 28.33 -11.33 -8.50
C TYR A 301 29.74 -11.16 -9.08
N ASP A 302 30.09 -11.98 -10.06
CA ASP A 302 31.39 -11.98 -10.74
C ASP A 302 31.43 -11.14 -12.04
N GLY A 303 30.35 -10.46 -12.35
CA GLY A 303 30.16 -9.71 -13.60
C GLY A 303 29.27 -10.46 -14.61
N ILE A 304 29.04 -11.76 -14.44
CA ILE A 304 28.25 -12.61 -15.34
C ILE A 304 27.20 -13.41 -14.56
N VAL A 305 27.59 -14.09 -13.48
CA VAL A 305 26.76 -15.02 -12.70
C VAL A 305 26.67 -14.56 -11.25
N LYS A 306 25.51 -14.79 -10.65
CA LYS A 306 25.30 -14.65 -9.20
C LYS A 306 25.46 -15.98 -8.52
N SER A 307 26.26 -16.01 -7.47
CA SER A 307 26.52 -17.20 -6.65
C SER A 307 26.16 -16.95 -5.20
N ARG A 308 25.89 -18.02 -4.44
CA ARG A 308 25.50 -17.94 -3.03
C ARG A 308 26.68 -18.13 -2.11
N CYS A 309 26.62 -17.49 -0.92
CA CYS A 309 27.46 -17.81 0.23
C CYS A 309 26.65 -18.66 1.21
N GLU A 310 27.29 -19.67 1.81
CA GLU A 310 26.75 -20.43 2.94
C GLU A 310 27.56 -20.11 4.19
N ILE A 311 26.91 -19.70 5.26
CA ILE A 311 27.57 -19.36 6.53
C ILE A 311 26.95 -20.21 7.65
N GLY A 312 27.72 -21.08 8.23
CA GLY A 312 27.28 -21.99 9.30
C GLY A 312 26.92 -21.29 10.60
N ASP A 313 26.36 -22.06 11.53
CA ASP A 313 25.94 -21.54 12.84
C ASP A 313 27.12 -21.05 13.69
N ASN A 314 26.87 -20.07 14.57
CA ASN A 314 27.78 -19.53 15.55
C ASN A 314 29.10 -18.95 14.98
N CYS A 315 29.08 -18.53 13.71
CA CYS A 315 30.23 -17.87 13.09
C CYS A 315 30.42 -16.44 13.61
N PHE A 316 31.67 -16.02 13.66
CA PHE A 316 32.04 -14.63 13.90
C PHE A 316 32.78 -14.08 12.67
N ILE A 317 32.13 -13.20 11.96
CA ILE A 317 32.66 -12.58 10.74
C ILE A 317 33.32 -11.27 11.14
N GLY A 318 34.64 -11.20 10.99
CA GLY A 318 35.42 -10.01 11.33
C GLY A 318 35.07 -8.80 10.48
N CYS A 319 35.37 -7.59 10.98
CA CYS A 319 35.11 -6.35 10.24
C CYS A 319 35.82 -6.33 8.87
N ASN A 320 35.18 -5.72 7.85
CA ASN A 320 35.71 -5.61 6.47
C ASN A 320 36.09 -6.98 5.87
N THR A 321 35.37 -8.04 6.22
CA THR A 321 35.52 -9.34 5.55
C THR A 321 34.80 -9.34 4.22
N ASN A 322 35.47 -9.81 3.17
CA ASN A 322 34.86 -10.07 1.88
C ASN A 322 34.67 -11.59 1.69
N LEU A 323 33.47 -12.03 1.43
CA LEU A 323 33.14 -13.43 1.11
C LEU A 323 32.92 -13.56 -0.39
N ILE A 324 33.91 -14.11 -1.12
CA ILE A 324 33.83 -14.24 -2.58
C ILE A 324 33.01 -15.50 -2.91
N ALA A 325 31.78 -15.28 -3.33
CA ALA A 325 30.88 -16.39 -3.67
C ALA A 325 31.26 -17.08 -5.01
N PRO A 326 31.06 -18.43 -5.13
CA PRO A 326 30.50 -19.29 -4.10
C PRO A 326 31.53 -19.66 -3.01
N VAL A 327 31.15 -19.55 -1.75
CA VAL A 327 32.00 -19.94 -0.62
C VAL A 327 31.14 -20.44 0.53
N LYS A 328 31.66 -21.46 1.26
CA LYS A 328 31.04 -22.04 2.42
C LYS A 328 31.91 -21.91 3.67
N LEU A 329 31.37 -21.28 4.70
CA LEU A 329 31.95 -21.28 6.02
C LEU A 329 31.23 -22.33 6.89
N GLY A 330 31.96 -23.24 7.47
CA GLY A 330 31.45 -24.24 8.41
C GLY A 330 30.94 -23.62 9.72
N LYS A 331 30.62 -24.45 10.69
CA LYS A 331 30.12 -24.00 11.99
C LYS A 331 31.26 -23.35 12.82
N ALA A 332 30.91 -22.33 13.59
CA ALA A 332 31.81 -21.64 14.51
C ALA A 332 33.13 -21.19 13.85
N VAL A 333 33.07 -20.81 12.59
CA VAL A 333 34.20 -20.22 11.88
C VAL A 333 34.35 -18.76 12.29
N TYR A 334 35.62 -18.36 12.54
CA TYR A 334 35.98 -16.98 12.73
C TYR A 334 36.75 -16.47 11.51
N THR A 335 36.43 -15.27 11.06
CA THR A 335 37.29 -14.56 10.11
C THR A 335 37.98 -13.39 10.81
N ALA A 336 39.26 -13.22 10.56
CA ALA A 336 39.98 -12.04 11.07
C ALA A 336 39.54 -10.78 10.30
N ALA A 337 39.60 -9.61 10.94
CA ALA A 337 39.26 -8.36 10.28
C ALA A 337 40.09 -8.13 9.01
N GLY A 338 39.45 -7.67 7.91
CA GLY A 338 40.09 -7.43 6.63
C GLY A 338 40.36 -8.67 5.78
N THR A 339 39.86 -9.84 6.18
CA THR A 339 40.07 -11.10 5.45
C THR A 339 39.21 -11.15 4.17
N THR A 340 39.83 -11.57 3.06
CA THR A 340 39.12 -11.95 1.84
C THR A 340 39.05 -13.47 1.71
N VAL A 341 37.85 -14.04 1.87
CA VAL A 341 37.64 -15.50 1.83
C VAL A 341 37.33 -15.90 0.40
N THR A 342 38.20 -16.70 -0.20
CA THR A 342 38.11 -17.15 -1.61
C THR A 342 37.89 -18.65 -1.78
N ARG A 343 37.79 -19.40 -0.67
CA ARG A 343 37.60 -20.85 -0.64
C ARG A 343 36.87 -21.25 0.64
N ASP A 344 36.30 -22.44 0.64
CA ASP A 344 35.59 -22.97 1.80
C ASP A 344 36.46 -23.05 3.04
N VAL A 345 35.86 -22.78 4.21
CA VAL A 345 36.50 -22.80 5.50
C VAL A 345 35.84 -23.88 6.35
N PRO A 346 36.59 -24.90 6.83
CA PRO A 346 36.06 -25.95 7.68
C PRO A 346 35.54 -25.47 9.03
N ASP A 347 34.71 -26.29 9.69
CA ASP A 347 34.21 -26.02 11.03
C ASP A 347 35.32 -25.66 12.01
N TYR A 348 35.01 -24.79 12.99
CA TYR A 348 35.89 -24.40 14.10
C TYR A 348 37.23 -23.79 13.68
N SER A 349 37.29 -23.18 12.50
CA SER A 349 38.54 -22.65 11.94
C SER A 349 38.59 -21.12 12.03
N LEU A 350 39.79 -20.58 12.04
CA LEU A 350 40.06 -19.16 11.85
C LEU A 350 40.60 -18.94 10.43
N ALA A 351 39.87 -18.15 9.64
CA ALA A 351 40.34 -17.67 8.33
C ALA A 351 41.04 -16.31 8.51
N ILE A 352 42.25 -16.21 7.99
CA ILE A 352 43.09 -15.01 8.07
C ILE A 352 43.75 -14.79 6.70
N ASP A 353 43.59 -13.58 6.15
CA ASP A 353 44.30 -13.12 4.95
C ASP A 353 44.84 -11.72 5.22
N ARG A 354 46.15 -11.64 5.62
CA ARG A 354 46.82 -10.39 5.97
C ARG A 354 48.20 -10.34 5.38
N GLY A 355 48.51 -9.29 4.64
CA GLY A 355 49.87 -8.95 4.26
C GLY A 355 50.70 -8.43 5.46
N VAL A 356 52.01 -8.36 5.29
CA VAL A 356 52.90 -7.73 6.27
C VAL A 356 52.75 -6.20 6.17
N MET A 357 52.39 -5.57 7.30
CA MET A 357 52.30 -4.11 7.36
C MET A 357 53.69 -3.49 7.18
N GLN A 358 53.83 -2.56 6.24
CA GLN A 358 55.02 -1.78 6.02
C GLN A 358 54.84 -0.36 6.55
N VAL A 359 55.73 0.09 7.40
CA VAL A 359 55.80 1.48 7.90
C VAL A 359 56.88 2.22 7.17
N LYS A 360 56.57 3.31 6.52
CA LYS A 360 57.51 4.22 5.83
C LYS A 360 57.68 5.49 6.69
N GLU A 361 58.57 5.46 7.64
CA GLU A 361 58.81 6.61 8.52
C GLU A 361 59.23 7.86 7.74
N GLY A 362 58.73 9.02 8.16
CA GLY A 362 59.02 10.30 7.53
C GLY A 362 58.41 10.46 6.13
N TYR A 363 57.50 9.56 5.68
CA TYR A 363 56.90 9.64 4.35
C TYR A 363 56.18 10.97 4.13
N THR A 364 55.34 11.40 5.10
CA THR A 364 54.57 12.63 5.01
C THR A 364 55.48 13.87 5.02
N LEU A 365 56.50 13.90 5.86
CA LEU A 365 57.50 14.97 5.88
C LEU A 365 58.22 15.15 4.53
N ARG A 366 58.55 14.03 3.86
CA ARG A 366 59.14 14.07 2.52
C ARG A 366 58.16 14.54 1.44
N LYS A 367 56.88 14.16 1.55
CA LYS A 367 55.82 14.48 0.57
C LYS A 367 55.36 15.92 0.70
N LEU A 368 55.27 16.45 1.91
CA LEU A 368 54.73 17.77 2.21
C LEU A 368 55.79 18.86 2.35
N LYS A 369 57.01 18.68 1.78
CA LYS A 369 58.12 19.66 1.84
C LYS A 369 57.60 21.10 1.83
N GLY A 370 57.74 21.81 2.99
CA GLY A 370 57.38 23.21 3.13
C GLY A 370 55.88 23.53 3.26
N LYS A 371 55.01 22.51 3.49
CA LYS A 371 53.57 22.70 3.70
C LYS A 371 53.10 22.32 5.13
N LEU A 372 53.98 21.96 6.02
CA LEU A 372 53.76 21.76 7.46
C LEU A 372 54.42 22.91 8.23
#